data_768cb50967b6cc6b706bceaef54a25c4
#
_entry.id   768cb50967b6cc6b706bceaef54a25c4
#
_cell.length_a   1.000
_cell.length_b   1.000
_cell.length_c   1.000
_cell.angle_alpha   90.00
_cell.angle_beta   90.00
_cell.angle_gamma   90.00
#
_symmetry.space_group_name_H-M   'P 1'
#
loop_
_entity.id
_entity.type
_entity.pdbx_description
1 polymer ?
#
loop_
_entity_poly.entity_id
_entity_poly.type
_entity_poly.pdbx_seq_one_letter_code
_entity_poly.pdbx_strand_id
1 'polypeptide(L)'
;MNVLFVHQGFPGQYLHICRALAQQGNHRLVAMGMQQPRTPLPKGVQHVIYGASRGNGQDVHPLALETETKVIRAEACAAAAEQLKHQGFQPNIICGHPGWGELLFLPYVWPDVPILMYQEFYYQIRGFDYDFDPEFQAELNWQKCAKAHMKNANTLLNLEAASWNVAPTGFQRSSFPERFQQRISVIHDGIDAGAAPAKANAGLTLTLRDGQELRQGEPIITFVNRTIEPYRGCHSFMRSIPLIQELQPNARIVIVGAEQGVSYGSACPQGEWKDRFMAEIEGSYDPSRLHFAGSLGYADFLNLLKLSQAHVYLTYPFVLSWSLLEAMSTACAIVGSATAPVMEVIRDGHNGLLVDFFSPKAIAEAVDQLLRDRKLAKQLGSQARNDALARYSLERCLPRQLELIDLVASGALGR
;
A
#
# COMPACT_ATOMS: atom_id res chain seq x y z
N MET A 1 -27.52 7.84 8.37
CA MET A 1 -26.43 8.83 8.48
C MET A 1 -26.11 9.45 7.13
N ASN A 2 -25.66 10.71 7.10
CA ASN A 2 -25.01 11.32 5.95
C ASN A 2 -23.50 11.16 6.10
N VAL A 3 -22.85 10.45 5.21
CA VAL A 3 -21.39 10.19 5.27
C VAL A 3 -20.72 10.88 4.09
N LEU A 4 -19.69 11.68 4.38
CA LEU A 4 -18.83 12.28 3.38
C LEU A 4 -17.50 11.51 3.34
N PHE A 5 -17.17 10.94 2.20
CA PHE A 5 -15.84 10.36 1.93
C PHE A 5 -14.99 11.36 1.16
N VAL A 6 -13.73 11.51 1.56
CA VAL A 6 -12.77 12.40 0.89
C VAL A 6 -11.48 11.66 0.60
N HIS A 7 -11.17 11.46 -0.68
CA HIS A 7 -9.97 10.79 -1.13
C HIS A 7 -9.61 11.24 -2.54
N GLN A 8 -8.37 11.67 -2.79
CA GLN A 8 -7.92 12.21 -4.08
C GLN A 8 -8.30 11.31 -5.27
N GLY A 9 -7.99 10.02 -5.17
CA GLY A 9 -8.35 8.99 -6.15
C GLY A 9 -9.42 8.04 -5.58
N PHE A 10 -10.59 8.58 -5.21
CA PHE A 10 -11.69 7.76 -4.66
C PHE A 10 -12.01 6.56 -5.59
N PRO A 11 -12.30 5.36 -5.06
CA PRO A 11 -12.60 5.03 -3.66
C PRO A 11 -11.40 4.71 -2.76
N GLY A 12 -10.20 4.39 -3.29
CA GLY A 12 -9.06 4.03 -2.45
C GLY A 12 -9.43 3.01 -1.37
N GLN A 13 -9.07 3.28 -0.13
CA GLN A 13 -9.34 2.45 1.05
C GLN A 13 -10.83 2.35 1.42
N TYR A 14 -11.66 3.26 0.91
CA TYR A 14 -13.08 3.35 1.28
C TYR A 14 -14.02 2.47 0.44
N LEU A 15 -13.51 1.69 -0.54
CA LEU A 15 -14.34 0.90 -1.45
C LEU A 15 -15.31 -0.03 -0.71
N HIS A 16 -14.79 -0.82 0.22
CA HIS A 16 -15.59 -1.84 0.93
C HIS A 16 -16.51 -1.21 1.97
N ILE A 17 -16.06 -0.17 2.66
CA ILE A 17 -16.89 0.62 3.58
C ILE A 17 -18.06 1.25 2.83
N CYS A 18 -17.77 1.90 1.71
CA CYS A 18 -18.78 2.54 0.87
C CYS A 18 -19.82 1.54 0.34
N ARG A 19 -19.37 0.35 -0.09
CA ARG A 19 -20.26 -0.73 -0.53
C ARG A 19 -21.17 -1.23 0.60
N ALA A 20 -20.60 -1.45 1.78
CA ALA A 20 -21.36 -1.94 2.94
C ALA A 20 -22.44 -0.92 3.38
N LEU A 21 -22.07 0.36 3.51
CA LEU A 21 -23.02 1.41 3.88
C LEU A 21 -24.10 1.62 2.80
N ALA A 22 -23.75 1.51 1.51
CA ALA A 22 -24.73 1.59 0.42
C ALA A 22 -25.72 0.41 0.45
N GLN A 23 -25.28 -0.80 0.79
CA GLN A 23 -26.12 -1.98 0.92
C GLN A 23 -27.10 -1.88 2.09
N GLN A 24 -26.76 -1.21 3.17
CA GLN A 24 -27.68 -0.96 4.29
C GLN A 24 -28.87 -0.09 3.91
N GLY A 25 -28.76 0.73 2.86
CA GLY A 25 -29.87 1.48 2.25
C GLY A 25 -30.41 2.69 3.05
N ASN A 26 -29.93 2.92 4.26
CA ASN A 26 -30.37 3.97 5.17
C ASN A 26 -29.38 5.15 5.34
N HIS A 27 -28.38 5.21 4.46
CA HIS A 27 -27.34 6.23 4.46
C HIS A 27 -27.40 7.09 3.19
N ARG A 28 -27.15 8.39 3.33
CA ARG A 28 -26.82 9.28 2.20
C ARG A 28 -25.30 9.36 2.09
N LEU A 29 -24.75 8.83 1.00
CA LEU A 29 -23.33 8.73 0.77
C LEU A 29 -22.89 9.71 -0.29
N VAL A 30 -21.94 10.58 0.07
CA VAL A 30 -21.29 11.51 -0.85
C VAL A 30 -19.80 11.24 -0.81
N ALA A 31 -19.18 11.17 -1.97
CA ALA A 31 -17.74 11.00 -2.14
C ALA A 31 -17.15 12.17 -2.90
N MET A 32 -16.03 12.69 -2.46
CA MET A 32 -15.26 13.76 -3.12
C MET A 32 -13.89 13.25 -3.55
N GLY A 33 -13.51 13.55 -4.79
CA GLY A 33 -12.21 13.19 -5.35
C GLY A 33 -11.82 14.05 -6.54
N MET A 34 -10.55 13.97 -6.95
CA MET A 34 -10.04 14.74 -8.11
C MET A 34 -10.15 13.99 -9.43
N GLN A 35 -10.51 12.71 -9.40
CA GLN A 35 -10.53 11.85 -10.59
C GLN A 35 -11.79 11.00 -10.64
N GLN A 36 -12.16 10.60 -11.84
CA GLN A 36 -13.20 9.58 -12.02
C GLN A 36 -12.73 8.25 -11.40
N PRO A 37 -13.60 7.56 -10.65
CA PRO A 37 -13.28 6.26 -10.10
C PRO A 37 -12.99 5.26 -11.22
N ARG A 38 -11.89 4.53 -11.09
CA ARG A 38 -11.56 3.43 -12.02
C ARG A 38 -12.46 2.21 -11.82
N THR A 39 -13.03 2.06 -10.63
CA THR A 39 -13.99 1.00 -10.29
C THR A 39 -15.37 1.60 -10.14
N PRO A 40 -16.43 1.00 -10.72
CA PRO A 40 -17.80 1.49 -10.58
C PRO A 40 -18.19 1.63 -9.10
N LEU A 41 -18.78 2.77 -8.76
CA LEU A 41 -19.27 3.03 -7.41
C LEU A 41 -20.60 2.28 -7.18
N PRO A 42 -20.89 1.95 -5.92
CA PRO A 42 -22.21 1.41 -5.56
C PRO A 42 -23.35 2.36 -5.95
N LYS A 43 -24.49 1.77 -6.31
CA LYS A 43 -25.68 2.55 -6.63
C LYS A 43 -26.09 3.41 -5.43
N GLY A 44 -26.43 4.68 -5.67
CA GLY A 44 -26.85 5.62 -4.62
C GLY A 44 -25.70 6.43 -3.99
N VAL A 45 -24.45 6.22 -4.39
CA VAL A 45 -23.33 7.07 -3.99
C VAL A 45 -23.22 8.25 -4.95
N GLN A 46 -23.37 9.46 -4.41
CA GLN A 46 -23.11 10.70 -5.17
C GLN A 46 -21.60 10.94 -5.21
N HIS A 47 -21.01 11.08 -6.40
CA HIS A 47 -19.60 11.44 -6.54
C HIS A 47 -19.45 12.87 -7.05
N VAL A 48 -18.66 13.66 -6.32
CA VAL A 48 -18.34 15.05 -6.64
C VAL A 48 -16.87 15.13 -7.01
N ILE A 49 -16.63 15.54 -8.26
CA ILE A 49 -15.26 15.75 -8.76
C ILE A 49 -14.94 17.23 -8.61
N TYR A 50 -13.77 17.52 -8.05
CA TYR A 50 -13.25 18.87 -7.96
C TYR A 50 -11.83 18.92 -8.56
N GLY A 51 -11.37 20.11 -8.91
CA GLY A 51 -10.06 20.33 -9.49
C GLY A 51 -9.40 21.56 -8.92
N ALA A 52 -8.07 21.53 -8.80
CA ALA A 52 -7.29 22.70 -8.45
C ALA A 52 -7.37 23.76 -9.55
N SER A 53 -7.56 25.01 -9.16
CA SER A 53 -7.67 26.15 -10.10
C SER A 53 -6.32 26.63 -10.61
N ARG A 54 -5.22 26.28 -9.90
CA ARG A 54 -3.85 26.66 -10.24
C ARG A 54 -2.85 25.60 -9.82
N GLY A 55 -1.64 25.67 -10.33
CA GLY A 55 -0.45 24.97 -9.81
C GLY A 55 0.30 25.79 -8.76
N ASN A 56 1.45 25.30 -8.33
CA ASN A 56 2.35 26.01 -7.42
C ASN A 56 2.84 27.33 -8.03
N GLY A 57 3.11 28.31 -7.17
CA GLY A 57 3.76 29.56 -7.54
C GLY A 57 5.20 29.33 -8.07
N GLN A 58 5.70 30.28 -8.86
CA GLN A 58 7.08 30.18 -9.41
C GLN A 58 8.15 30.39 -8.35
N ASP A 59 7.89 31.25 -7.36
CA ASP A 59 8.86 31.66 -6.33
C ASP A 59 8.65 30.94 -4.99
N VAL A 60 8.10 29.73 -5.00
CA VAL A 60 7.87 28.95 -3.77
C VAL A 60 9.18 28.37 -3.27
N HIS A 61 9.46 28.57 -1.98
CA HIS A 61 10.62 27.97 -1.35
C HIS A 61 10.60 26.44 -1.52
N PRO A 62 11.71 25.77 -1.94
CA PRO A 62 11.72 24.33 -2.25
C PRO A 62 11.17 23.42 -1.12
N LEU A 63 11.40 23.77 0.14
CA LEU A 63 10.85 23.04 1.30
C LEU A 63 9.35 23.27 1.52
N ALA A 64 8.76 24.31 0.95
CA ALA A 64 7.34 24.63 1.06
C ALA A 64 6.51 24.12 -0.15
N LEU A 65 7.16 23.67 -1.21
CA LEU A 65 6.52 23.29 -2.47
C LEU A 65 5.42 22.22 -2.28
N GLU A 66 5.73 21.18 -1.53
CA GLU A 66 4.76 20.12 -1.24
C GLU A 66 3.61 20.63 -0.36
N THR A 67 3.91 21.53 0.58
CA THR A 67 2.91 22.16 1.46
C THR A 67 1.98 23.04 0.64
N GLU A 68 2.49 23.88 -0.26
CA GLU A 68 1.65 24.69 -1.14
C GLU A 68 0.76 23.83 -2.02
N THR A 69 1.29 22.76 -2.62
CA THR A 69 0.48 21.82 -3.40
C THR A 69 -0.71 21.28 -2.58
N LYS A 70 -0.48 20.96 -1.31
CA LYS A 70 -1.54 20.45 -0.42
C LYS A 70 -2.55 21.52 -0.05
N VAL A 71 -2.12 22.75 0.17
CA VAL A 71 -2.99 23.91 0.42
C VAL A 71 -3.89 24.19 -0.79
N ILE A 72 -3.36 24.18 -2.00
CA ILE A 72 -4.13 24.38 -3.25
C ILE A 72 -5.23 23.31 -3.39
N ARG A 73 -4.92 22.06 -3.07
CA ARG A 73 -5.91 20.97 -3.10
C ARG A 73 -6.95 21.12 -1.98
N ALA A 74 -6.52 21.51 -0.80
CA ALA A 74 -7.43 21.79 0.33
C ALA A 74 -8.43 22.90 -0.01
N GLU A 75 -7.97 23.99 -0.62
CA GLU A 75 -8.80 25.10 -1.08
C GLU A 75 -9.85 24.62 -2.11
N ALA A 76 -9.44 23.86 -3.12
CA ALA A 76 -10.34 23.31 -4.11
C ALA A 76 -11.38 22.34 -3.51
N CYS A 77 -10.96 21.49 -2.58
CA CYS A 77 -11.83 20.57 -1.86
C CYS A 77 -12.84 21.34 -0.98
N ALA A 78 -12.40 22.35 -0.24
CA ALA A 78 -13.25 23.17 0.62
C ALA A 78 -14.29 23.95 -0.20
N ALA A 79 -13.91 24.53 -1.33
CA ALA A 79 -14.84 25.22 -2.22
C ALA A 79 -15.94 24.28 -2.75
N ALA A 80 -15.59 23.06 -3.15
CA ALA A 80 -16.57 22.05 -3.57
C ALA A 80 -17.45 21.59 -2.39
N ALA A 81 -16.88 21.46 -1.21
CA ALA A 81 -17.61 21.12 0.02
C ALA A 81 -18.62 22.22 0.41
N GLU A 82 -18.24 23.49 0.28
CA GLU A 82 -19.14 24.63 0.51
C GLU A 82 -20.32 24.63 -0.44
N GLN A 83 -20.10 24.29 -1.72
CA GLN A 83 -21.21 24.12 -2.69
C GLN A 83 -22.16 23.00 -2.27
N LEU A 84 -21.63 21.85 -1.79
CA LEU A 84 -22.48 20.78 -1.26
C LEU A 84 -23.30 21.24 -0.05
N LYS A 85 -22.70 22.02 0.84
CA LYS A 85 -23.39 22.61 2.00
C LYS A 85 -24.51 23.54 1.56
N HIS A 86 -24.28 24.40 0.58
CA HIS A 86 -25.32 25.26 0.00
C HIS A 86 -26.45 24.49 -0.69
N GLN A 87 -26.17 23.30 -1.22
CA GLN A 87 -27.16 22.37 -1.77
C GLN A 87 -27.94 21.59 -0.69
N GLY A 88 -27.71 21.89 0.59
CA GLY A 88 -28.38 21.26 1.73
C GLY A 88 -27.78 19.93 2.18
N PHE A 89 -26.54 19.60 1.78
CA PHE A 89 -25.86 18.44 2.33
C PHE A 89 -25.18 18.79 3.65
N GLN A 90 -25.55 18.11 4.73
CA GLN A 90 -24.96 18.20 6.04
C GLN A 90 -24.47 16.80 6.43
N PRO A 91 -23.16 16.53 6.47
CA PRO A 91 -22.62 15.24 6.91
C PRO A 91 -22.79 15.06 8.42
N ASN A 92 -22.98 13.81 8.85
CA ASN A 92 -22.86 13.41 10.26
C ASN A 92 -21.41 13.04 10.60
N ILE A 93 -20.64 12.67 9.60
CA ILE A 93 -19.22 12.33 9.71
C ILE A 93 -18.51 12.56 8.37
N ILE A 94 -17.25 12.97 8.46
CA ILE A 94 -16.33 13.03 7.33
C ILE A 94 -15.28 11.92 7.53
N CYS A 95 -15.15 11.00 6.55
CA CYS A 95 -14.12 9.98 6.50
C CYS A 95 -13.16 10.33 5.37
N GLY A 96 -11.88 10.58 5.68
CA GLY A 96 -10.98 11.02 4.64
C GLY A 96 -9.52 10.64 4.85
N HIS A 97 -8.77 10.66 3.74
CA HIS A 97 -7.34 10.43 3.72
C HIS A 97 -6.61 11.78 3.66
N PRO A 98 -5.81 12.15 4.69
CA PRO A 98 -5.20 13.48 4.77
C PRO A 98 -3.97 13.66 3.88
N GLY A 99 -3.45 12.59 3.27
CA GLY A 99 -2.12 12.55 2.66
C GLY A 99 -1.86 13.63 1.59
N TRP A 100 -2.91 14.04 0.87
CA TRP A 100 -2.76 14.99 -0.25
C TRP A 100 -3.27 16.40 0.05
N GLY A 101 -3.80 16.65 1.26
CA GLY A 101 -4.17 17.98 1.74
C GLY A 101 -5.67 18.25 1.84
N GLU A 102 -6.52 17.47 1.19
CA GLU A 102 -7.96 17.73 1.01
C GLU A 102 -8.73 18.03 2.30
N LEU A 103 -8.30 17.43 3.42
CA LEU A 103 -9.01 17.57 4.70
C LEU A 103 -8.66 18.84 5.49
N LEU A 104 -7.58 19.57 5.11
CA LEU A 104 -7.07 20.70 5.89
C LEU A 104 -8.11 21.77 6.22
N PHE A 105 -9.02 22.07 5.30
CA PHE A 105 -9.97 23.17 5.44
C PHE A 105 -11.42 22.73 5.64
N LEU A 106 -11.71 21.43 5.62
CA LEU A 106 -13.06 20.92 5.88
C LEU A 106 -13.58 21.20 7.29
N PRO A 107 -12.74 21.28 8.36
CA PRO A 107 -13.19 21.72 9.67
C PRO A 107 -13.79 23.13 9.69
N TYR A 108 -13.43 23.98 8.72
CA TYR A 108 -13.99 25.34 8.62
C TYR A 108 -15.27 25.41 7.77
N VAL A 109 -15.51 24.41 6.91
CA VAL A 109 -16.79 24.28 6.19
C VAL A 109 -17.87 23.70 7.10
N TRP A 110 -17.51 22.67 7.88
CA TRP A 110 -18.41 22.02 8.84
C TRP A 110 -17.76 21.91 10.24
N PRO A 111 -17.76 22.99 11.03
CA PRO A 111 -17.00 23.02 12.30
C PRO A 111 -17.41 21.98 13.34
N ASP A 112 -18.72 21.61 13.35
CA ASP A 112 -19.27 20.69 14.36
C ASP A 112 -19.29 19.22 13.90
N VAL A 113 -18.82 18.95 12.68
CA VAL A 113 -18.85 17.60 12.11
C VAL A 113 -17.58 16.84 12.44
N PRO A 114 -17.68 15.66 13.09
CA PRO A 114 -16.53 14.86 13.40
C PRO A 114 -15.82 14.33 12.15
N ILE A 115 -14.48 14.28 12.22
CA ILE A 115 -13.63 13.82 11.11
C ILE A 115 -12.83 12.60 11.57
N LEU A 116 -13.04 11.46 10.91
CA LEU A 116 -12.24 10.26 11.02
C LEU A 116 -11.21 10.25 9.89
N MET A 117 -9.93 10.34 10.26
CA MET A 117 -8.84 10.40 9.29
C MET A 117 -8.08 9.09 9.18
N TYR A 118 -7.82 8.67 7.93
CA TYR A 118 -6.98 7.51 7.64
C TYR A 118 -5.52 7.93 7.62
N GLN A 119 -4.77 7.49 8.63
CA GLN A 119 -3.36 7.83 8.82
C GLN A 119 -2.47 6.73 8.25
N GLU A 120 -1.87 6.99 7.09
CA GLU A 120 -1.06 6.00 6.41
C GLU A 120 0.36 5.93 6.98
N PHE A 121 1.05 7.06 7.13
CA PHE A 121 2.44 7.09 7.60
C PHE A 121 2.87 8.49 8.05
N TYR A 122 3.75 8.54 9.05
CA TYR A 122 4.46 9.74 9.49
C TYR A 122 5.95 9.56 9.27
N TYR A 123 6.57 10.44 8.51
CA TYR A 123 7.97 10.31 8.13
C TYR A 123 8.90 10.61 9.30
N GLN A 124 9.63 9.60 9.74
CA GLN A 124 10.67 9.69 10.75
C GLN A 124 12.03 9.80 10.09
N ILE A 125 12.94 10.57 10.73
CA ILE A 125 14.30 10.77 10.20
C ILE A 125 15.19 9.55 10.49
N ARG A 126 14.88 8.82 11.57
CA ARG A 126 15.67 7.68 12.04
C ARG A 126 14.79 6.49 12.41
N GLY A 127 15.32 5.29 12.15
CA GLY A 127 14.68 4.03 12.53
C GLY A 127 13.51 3.61 11.65
N PHE A 128 13.26 4.33 10.55
CA PHE A 128 12.23 4.05 9.56
C PHE A 128 12.82 4.06 8.15
N ASP A 129 12.06 4.49 7.17
CA ASP A 129 12.43 4.47 5.76
C ASP A 129 13.58 5.40 5.39
N TYR A 130 13.75 6.51 6.13
CA TYR A 130 14.62 7.62 5.74
C TYR A 130 16.11 7.34 5.91
N ASP A 131 16.50 6.51 6.87
CA ASP A 131 17.90 6.14 7.19
C ASP A 131 18.17 4.63 7.02
N PHE A 132 17.26 3.90 6.36
CA PHE A 132 17.33 2.45 6.32
C PHE A 132 18.36 1.91 5.35
N ASP A 133 18.40 2.46 4.12
CA ASP A 133 19.26 1.90 3.05
C ASP A 133 20.50 2.76 2.82
N PRO A 134 21.68 2.26 3.23
CA PRO A 134 22.92 3.04 3.11
C PRO A 134 23.36 3.30 1.66
N GLU A 135 22.87 2.48 0.69
CA GLU A 135 23.26 2.65 -0.73
C GLU A 135 22.56 3.84 -1.38
N PHE A 136 21.31 4.09 -1.01
CA PHE A 136 20.47 5.13 -1.66
C PHE A 136 20.21 6.33 -0.77
N GLN A 137 20.67 6.27 0.47
CA GLN A 137 20.54 7.39 1.39
C GLN A 137 21.86 8.12 1.53
N ALA A 138 21.94 9.30 1.00
CA ALA A 138 23.04 10.17 1.30
C ALA A 138 23.04 10.50 2.81
N GLU A 139 24.21 10.80 3.35
CA GLU A 139 24.42 11.23 4.74
C GLU A 139 23.33 12.22 5.22
N LEU A 140 22.80 11.97 6.42
CA LEU A 140 21.81 12.84 7.03
C LEU A 140 22.46 14.20 7.34
N ASN A 141 21.92 15.23 6.72
CA ASN A 141 22.26 16.61 7.02
C ASN A 141 20.97 17.38 7.39
N TRP A 142 21.13 18.62 7.87
CA TRP A 142 19.99 19.41 8.31
C TRP A 142 18.98 19.69 7.18
N GLN A 143 19.41 19.82 5.91
CA GLN A 143 18.54 20.05 4.77
C GLN A 143 17.61 18.86 4.52
N LYS A 144 18.14 17.63 4.60
CA LYS A 144 17.35 16.41 4.49
C LYS A 144 16.38 16.26 5.65
N CYS A 145 16.85 16.54 6.87
CA CYS A 145 16.01 16.53 8.05
C CYS A 145 14.86 17.55 7.93
N ALA A 146 15.17 18.77 7.46
CA ALA A 146 14.17 19.81 7.21
C ALA A 146 13.14 19.38 6.13
N LYS A 147 13.58 18.72 5.06
CA LYS A 147 12.68 18.18 4.03
C LYS A 147 11.73 17.14 4.60
N ALA A 148 12.23 16.17 5.36
CA ALA A 148 11.40 15.16 6.04
C ALA A 148 10.42 15.79 7.03
N HIS A 149 10.88 16.78 7.80
CA HIS A 149 10.04 17.52 8.74
C HIS A 149 8.89 18.25 8.02
N MET A 150 9.19 18.98 6.96
CA MET A 150 8.17 19.69 6.16
C MET A 150 7.19 18.74 5.46
N LYS A 151 7.60 17.53 5.10
CA LYS A 151 6.71 16.51 4.55
C LYS A 151 5.59 16.14 5.53
N ASN A 152 5.84 16.24 6.83
CA ASN A 152 4.86 15.97 7.89
C ASN A 152 3.97 17.18 8.24
N ALA A 153 4.22 18.38 7.74
CA ALA A 153 3.47 19.59 8.11
C ALA A 153 1.96 19.41 7.92
N ASN A 154 1.55 18.93 6.76
CA ASN A 154 0.14 18.62 6.49
C ASN A 154 -0.42 17.55 7.43
N THR A 155 0.35 16.48 7.69
CA THR A 155 -0.08 15.38 8.58
C THR A 155 -0.30 15.89 10.00
N LEU A 156 0.59 16.75 10.51
CA LEU A 156 0.45 17.33 11.86
C LEU A 156 -0.80 18.19 11.99
N LEU A 157 -1.06 19.07 11.02
CA LEU A 157 -2.27 19.91 11.03
C LEU A 157 -3.54 19.06 10.99
N ASN A 158 -3.55 17.99 10.21
CA ASN A 158 -4.68 17.07 10.15
C ASN A 158 -4.84 16.24 11.44
N LEU A 159 -3.75 15.81 12.09
CA LEU A 159 -3.80 15.11 13.37
C LEU A 159 -4.44 15.97 14.47
N GLU A 160 -4.15 17.26 14.50
CA GLU A 160 -4.77 18.22 15.45
C GLU A 160 -6.27 18.41 15.16
N ALA A 161 -6.65 18.47 13.89
CA ALA A 161 -8.03 18.70 13.46
C ALA A 161 -8.92 17.44 13.52
N ALA A 162 -8.33 16.24 13.55
CA ALA A 162 -9.06 14.98 13.55
C ALA A 162 -9.84 14.78 14.85
N SER A 163 -11.11 14.37 14.75
CA SER A 163 -11.85 13.85 15.92
C SER A 163 -11.28 12.50 16.35
N TRP A 164 -10.95 11.63 15.39
CA TRP A 164 -10.28 10.36 15.59
C TRP A 164 -9.48 9.94 14.36
N ASN A 165 -8.59 8.97 14.54
CA ASN A 165 -7.73 8.48 13.46
C ASN A 165 -7.76 6.94 13.38
N VAL A 166 -7.46 6.40 12.21
CA VAL A 166 -7.27 4.97 11.99
C VAL A 166 -6.02 4.73 11.16
N ALA A 167 -5.20 3.77 11.55
CA ALA A 167 -4.05 3.28 10.78
C ALA A 167 -4.21 1.78 10.49
N PRO A 168 -3.71 1.28 9.35
CA PRO A 168 -3.94 -0.11 8.97
C PRO A 168 -3.11 -1.11 9.77
N THR A 169 -1.95 -0.72 10.31
CA THR A 169 -1.04 -1.61 11.06
C THR A 169 -0.50 -0.94 12.32
N GLY A 170 -0.06 -1.75 13.28
CA GLY A 170 0.62 -1.27 14.49
C GLY A 170 1.92 -0.57 14.16
N PHE A 171 2.69 -1.10 13.20
CA PHE A 171 3.91 -0.47 12.72
C PHE A 171 3.63 0.93 12.13
N GLN A 172 2.60 1.07 11.30
CA GLN A 172 2.26 2.37 10.74
C GLN A 172 1.84 3.36 11.83
N ARG A 173 1.02 2.93 12.81
CA ARG A 173 0.70 3.76 13.99
C ARG A 173 1.96 4.19 14.75
N SER A 174 2.95 3.30 14.92
CA SER A 174 4.18 3.60 15.66
C SER A 174 5.06 4.67 15.01
N SER A 175 4.86 4.95 13.71
CA SER A 175 5.56 6.04 13.04
C SER A 175 5.13 7.43 13.52
N PHE A 176 3.91 7.56 14.07
CA PHE A 176 3.36 8.83 14.54
C PHE A 176 3.94 9.24 15.89
N PRO A 177 4.01 10.56 16.19
CA PRO A 177 4.43 11.03 17.51
C PRO A 177 3.55 10.43 18.62
N GLU A 178 4.17 10.01 19.72
CA GLU A 178 3.53 9.26 20.81
C GLU A 178 2.23 9.91 21.31
N ARG A 179 2.21 11.25 21.43
CA ARG A 179 1.03 12.00 21.86
C ARG A 179 -0.21 11.78 21.00
N PHE A 180 -0.05 11.38 19.74
CA PHE A 180 -1.17 11.09 18.82
C PHE A 180 -1.55 9.62 18.78
N GLN A 181 -0.64 8.70 19.12
CA GLN A 181 -0.86 7.25 18.96
C GLN A 181 -2.07 6.74 19.74
N GLN A 182 -2.39 7.36 20.89
CA GLN A 182 -3.56 7.00 21.69
C GLN A 182 -4.90 7.35 21.00
N ARG A 183 -4.89 8.25 20.03
CA ARG A 183 -6.04 8.65 19.21
C ARG A 183 -6.03 8.01 17.82
N ILE A 184 -5.26 6.94 17.64
CA ILE A 184 -5.16 6.18 16.37
C ILE A 184 -5.55 4.73 16.65
N SER A 185 -6.73 4.32 16.21
CA SER A 185 -7.14 2.91 16.19
C SER A 185 -6.35 2.13 15.13
N VAL A 186 -6.03 0.88 15.41
CA VAL A 186 -5.39 -0.01 14.43
C VAL A 186 -6.43 -0.96 13.85
N ILE A 187 -6.83 -0.71 12.61
CA ILE A 187 -7.79 -1.54 11.86
C ILE A 187 -7.35 -1.56 10.40
N HIS A 188 -6.99 -2.74 9.89
CA HIS A 188 -6.60 -2.90 8.50
C HIS A 188 -7.78 -2.72 7.54
N ASP A 189 -7.50 -2.35 6.28
CA ASP A 189 -8.51 -2.13 5.23
C ASP A 189 -9.33 -3.39 4.90
N GLY A 190 -8.73 -4.54 5.16
CA GLY A 190 -9.31 -5.84 4.86
C GLY A 190 -8.91 -6.37 3.49
N ILE A 191 -8.72 -7.69 3.39
CA ILE A 191 -8.47 -8.41 2.14
C ILE A 191 -9.72 -9.20 1.77
N ASP A 192 -10.16 -9.07 0.52
CA ASP A 192 -11.28 -9.85 -0.02
C ASP A 192 -10.85 -11.31 -0.23
N ALA A 193 -11.12 -12.13 0.78
CA ALA A 193 -10.79 -13.55 0.75
C ALA A 193 -11.57 -14.33 -0.33
N GLY A 194 -12.71 -13.81 -0.76
CA GLY A 194 -13.50 -14.39 -1.85
C GLY A 194 -12.84 -14.14 -3.22
N ALA A 195 -12.29 -12.94 -3.42
CA ALA A 195 -11.53 -12.61 -4.62
C ALA A 195 -10.15 -13.31 -4.64
N ALA A 196 -9.55 -13.55 -3.46
CA ALA A 196 -8.25 -14.21 -3.29
C ALA A 196 -8.39 -15.63 -2.69
N PRO A 197 -9.06 -16.58 -3.38
CA PRO A 197 -9.19 -17.95 -2.88
C PRO A 197 -7.84 -18.67 -2.84
N ALA A 198 -7.73 -19.70 -2.02
CA ALA A 198 -6.54 -20.56 -1.99
C ALA A 198 -6.19 -21.11 -3.38
N LYS A 199 -4.93 -21.53 -3.54
CA LYS A 199 -4.40 -22.08 -4.80
C LYS A 199 -5.42 -22.93 -5.54
N ALA A 200 -5.65 -22.53 -6.77
CA ALA A 200 -6.73 -23.01 -7.59
C ALA A 200 -6.56 -24.46 -8.08
N ASN A 201 -7.64 -24.94 -8.66
CA ASN A 201 -7.80 -26.22 -9.35
C ASN A 201 -6.77 -26.43 -10.46
N ALA A 202 -6.52 -27.70 -10.78
CA ALA A 202 -5.66 -28.11 -11.88
C ALA A 202 -6.01 -27.37 -13.19
N GLY A 203 -4.98 -26.89 -13.90
CA GLY A 203 -5.13 -26.28 -15.21
C GLY A 203 -5.09 -24.74 -15.26
N LEU A 204 -4.82 -24.05 -14.14
CA LEU A 204 -4.62 -22.59 -14.20
C LEU A 204 -3.40 -22.25 -15.06
N THR A 205 -3.63 -21.37 -16.04
CA THR A 205 -2.58 -20.79 -16.88
C THR A 205 -2.70 -19.28 -16.90
N LEU A 206 -1.58 -18.57 -17.12
CA LEU A 206 -1.53 -17.13 -17.29
C LEU A 206 -0.57 -16.80 -18.42
N THR A 207 -1.04 -16.06 -19.42
CA THR A 207 -0.19 -15.55 -20.49
C THR A 207 0.35 -14.19 -20.12
N LEU A 208 1.67 -14.04 -20.14
CA LEU A 208 2.35 -12.77 -19.91
C LEU A 208 2.33 -11.90 -21.16
N ARG A 209 2.66 -10.61 -21.03
CA ARG A 209 2.70 -9.64 -22.14
C ARG A 209 3.72 -9.98 -23.23
N ASP A 210 4.76 -10.75 -22.91
CA ASP A 210 5.77 -11.25 -23.85
C ASP A 210 5.33 -12.52 -24.59
N GLY A 211 4.08 -12.96 -24.39
CA GLY A 211 3.49 -14.17 -24.99
C GLY A 211 3.84 -15.47 -24.26
N GLN A 212 4.65 -15.41 -23.21
CA GLN A 212 5.00 -16.59 -22.42
C GLN A 212 3.81 -17.05 -21.57
N GLU A 213 3.55 -18.36 -21.59
CA GLU A 213 2.53 -18.99 -20.77
C GLU A 213 3.14 -19.56 -19.49
N LEU A 214 2.55 -19.21 -18.36
CA LEU A 214 2.85 -19.75 -17.02
C LEU A 214 1.80 -20.80 -16.68
N ARG A 215 2.22 -21.94 -16.17
CA ARG A 215 1.32 -23.05 -15.84
C ARG A 215 1.45 -23.48 -14.40
N GLN A 216 0.35 -23.96 -13.85
CA GLN A 216 0.33 -24.50 -12.51
C GLN A 216 1.29 -25.69 -12.38
N GLY A 217 2.08 -25.69 -11.31
CA GLY A 217 3.08 -26.74 -11.05
C GLY A 217 4.50 -26.38 -11.51
N GLU A 218 4.66 -25.41 -12.41
CA GLU A 218 5.98 -24.87 -12.77
C GLU A 218 6.65 -24.18 -11.55
N PRO A 219 7.97 -24.22 -11.45
CA PRO A 219 8.69 -23.53 -10.37
C PRO A 219 8.72 -22.01 -10.62
N ILE A 220 7.61 -21.34 -10.37
CA ILE A 220 7.44 -19.91 -10.59
C ILE A 220 7.75 -19.14 -9.32
N ILE A 221 8.66 -18.19 -9.41
CA ILE A 221 9.04 -17.25 -8.37
C ILE A 221 8.45 -15.89 -8.74
N THR A 222 7.77 -15.24 -7.81
CA THR A 222 7.14 -13.94 -8.07
C THR A 222 7.70 -12.87 -7.16
N PHE A 223 7.85 -11.67 -7.74
CA PHE A 223 8.19 -10.45 -7.02
C PHE A 223 7.26 -9.34 -7.52
N VAL A 224 6.46 -8.76 -6.65
CA VAL A 224 5.38 -7.85 -7.04
C VAL A 224 5.52 -6.50 -6.34
N ASN A 225 5.59 -5.45 -7.15
CA ASN A 225 5.67 -4.07 -6.71
C ASN A 225 4.76 -3.16 -7.53
N ARG A 226 4.55 -1.95 -7.06
CA ARG A 226 3.87 -0.92 -7.83
C ARG A 226 4.78 -0.37 -8.92
N THR A 227 6.04 -0.09 -8.55
CA THR A 227 7.09 0.40 -9.43
C THR A 227 8.40 -0.29 -9.05
N ILE A 228 9.30 -0.52 -10.01
CA ILE A 228 10.62 -1.08 -9.77
C ILE A 228 11.51 0.00 -9.18
N GLU A 229 11.71 -0.03 -7.87
CA GLU A 229 12.45 0.99 -7.12
C GLU A 229 13.06 0.42 -5.83
N PRO A 230 14.07 1.09 -5.22
CA PRO A 230 14.75 0.61 -4.01
C PRO A 230 13.83 0.37 -2.80
N TYR A 231 12.81 1.20 -2.58
CA TYR A 231 11.90 1.11 -1.42
C TYR A 231 11.26 -0.26 -1.22
N ARG A 232 11.10 -1.00 -2.32
CA ARG A 232 10.55 -2.37 -2.29
C ARG A 232 11.60 -3.45 -2.51
N GLY A 233 12.89 -3.12 -2.30
CA GLY A 233 13.98 -4.09 -2.35
C GLY A 233 14.30 -4.63 -3.74
N CYS A 234 13.94 -3.89 -4.82
CA CYS A 234 14.18 -4.35 -6.18
C CYS A 234 15.65 -4.63 -6.45
N HIS A 235 16.57 -3.83 -5.94
CA HIS A 235 18.03 -4.05 -6.06
C HIS A 235 18.48 -5.33 -5.38
N SER A 236 18.05 -5.58 -4.13
CA SER A 236 18.39 -6.81 -3.40
C SER A 236 17.84 -8.06 -4.08
N PHE A 237 16.58 -7.99 -4.55
CA PHE A 237 15.97 -9.08 -5.29
C PHE A 237 16.66 -9.33 -6.64
N MET A 238 16.88 -8.29 -7.46
CA MET A 238 17.55 -8.46 -8.76
C MET A 238 18.96 -9.00 -8.63
N ARG A 239 19.73 -8.57 -7.64
CA ARG A 239 21.04 -9.13 -7.33
C ARG A 239 20.99 -10.60 -6.89
N SER A 240 19.85 -11.08 -6.41
CA SER A 240 19.66 -12.50 -6.06
C SER A 240 19.32 -13.39 -7.26
N ILE A 241 18.94 -12.83 -8.41
CA ILE A 241 18.49 -13.57 -9.60
C ILE A 241 19.55 -14.58 -10.11
N PRO A 242 20.83 -14.20 -10.31
CA PRO A 242 21.84 -15.16 -10.74
C PRO A 242 21.96 -16.36 -9.81
N LEU A 243 21.98 -16.11 -8.50
CA LEU A 243 22.08 -17.17 -7.47
C LEU A 243 20.82 -18.06 -7.45
N ILE A 244 19.64 -17.47 -7.61
CA ILE A 244 18.38 -18.22 -7.71
C ILE A 244 18.41 -19.13 -8.94
N GLN A 245 18.86 -18.64 -10.09
CA GLN A 245 18.93 -19.41 -11.31
C GLN A 245 19.99 -20.50 -11.29
N GLU A 246 21.09 -20.29 -10.56
CA GLU A 246 22.10 -21.32 -10.30
C GLU A 246 21.53 -22.47 -9.44
N LEU A 247 20.88 -22.12 -8.31
CA LEU A 247 20.31 -23.09 -7.38
C LEU A 247 19.09 -23.82 -7.95
N GLN A 248 18.31 -23.14 -8.80
CA GLN A 248 17.06 -23.61 -9.39
C GLN A 248 17.05 -23.44 -10.93
N PRO A 249 17.71 -24.35 -11.67
CA PRO A 249 17.94 -24.20 -13.12
C PRO A 249 16.65 -24.16 -13.97
N ASN A 250 15.54 -24.67 -13.43
CA ASN A 250 14.25 -24.71 -14.13
C ASN A 250 13.27 -23.61 -13.64
N ALA A 251 13.66 -22.78 -12.68
CA ALA A 251 12.76 -21.77 -12.15
C ALA A 251 12.59 -20.60 -13.11
N ARG A 252 11.34 -20.11 -13.19
CA ARG A 252 10.97 -18.90 -13.91
C ARG A 252 10.69 -17.78 -12.92
N ILE A 253 11.30 -16.64 -13.14
CA ILE A 253 11.17 -15.46 -12.27
C ILE A 253 10.26 -14.46 -12.96
N VAL A 254 9.21 -14.02 -12.27
CA VAL A 254 8.24 -13.04 -12.78
C VAL A 254 8.23 -11.82 -11.88
N ILE A 255 8.61 -10.68 -12.44
CA ILE A 255 8.61 -9.37 -11.78
C ILE A 255 7.41 -8.56 -12.28
N VAL A 256 6.57 -8.11 -11.35
CA VAL A 256 5.43 -7.24 -11.62
C VAL A 256 5.70 -5.86 -11.08
N GLY A 257 5.41 -4.84 -11.86
CA GLY A 257 5.53 -3.42 -11.50
C GLY A 257 5.79 -2.54 -12.68
N ALA A 258 5.50 -1.25 -12.54
CA ALA A 258 5.87 -0.26 -13.55
C ALA A 258 7.39 -0.18 -13.66
N GLU A 259 7.87 -0.20 -14.88
CA GLU A 259 9.31 -0.24 -15.19
C GLU A 259 9.93 1.15 -15.24
N GLN A 260 9.09 2.17 -15.26
CA GLN A 260 9.47 3.58 -15.31
C GLN A 260 8.90 4.35 -14.13
N GLY A 261 9.62 5.40 -13.74
CA GLY A 261 9.24 6.29 -12.65
C GLY A 261 9.43 5.71 -11.26
N VAL A 262 8.82 6.34 -10.26
CA VAL A 262 8.87 5.94 -8.86
C VAL A 262 7.52 6.16 -8.18
N SER A 263 7.23 5.35 -7.18
CA SER A 263 6.04 5.49 -6.34
C SER A 263 6.34 6.12 -4.98
N TYR A 264 7.52 5.87 -4.42
CA TYR A 264 7.85 6.25 -3.04
C TYR A 264 9.19 6.97 -2.90
N GLY A 265 10.25 6.46 -3.46
CA GLY A 265 11.60 6.98 -3.30
C GLY A 265 11.95 8.15 -4.21
N SER A 266 13.25 8.38 -4.37
CA SER A 266 13.78 9.33 -5.35
C SER A 266 13.86 8.68 -6.73
N ALA A 267 13.68 9.46 -7.77
CA ALA A 267 13.94 9.01 -9.13
C ALA A 267 15.39 8.52 -9.28
N CYS A 268 15.62 7.60 -10.20
CA CYS A 268 16.98 7.18 -10.52
C CYS A 268 17.77 8.37 -11.04
N PRO A 269 19.00 8.60 -10.56
CA PRO A 269 19.82 9.72 -11.01
C PRO A 269 20.10 9.73 -12.51
N GLN A 270 20.14 8.55 -13.13
CA GLN A 270 20.36 8.38 -14.58
C GLN A 270 19.49 7.22 -15.09
N GLY A 271 18.59 7.50 -16.03
CA GLY A 271 17.67 6.50 -16.59
C GLY A 271 16.65 5.98 -15.58
N GLU A 272 16.34 4.71 -15.65
CA GLU A 272 15.36 4.05 -14.78
C GLU A 272 16.03 3.08 -13.80
N TRP A 273 15.41 2.88 -12.64
CA TRP A 273 15.93 1.95 -11.63
C TRP A 273 16.05 0.52 -12.15
N LYS A 274 15.08 0.08 -12.97
CA LYS A 274 15.14 -1.23 -13.61
C LYS A 274 16.42 -1.41 -14.40
N ASP A 275 16.73 -0.47 -15.29
CA ASP A 275 17.88 -0.59 -16.20
C ASP A 275 19.19 -0.59 -15.42
N ARG A 276 19.29 0.25 -14.38
CA ARG A 276 20.45 0.27 -13.48
C ARG A 276 20.68 -1.09 -12.81
N PHE A 277 19.63 -1.67 -12.20
CA PHE A 277 19.79 -2.95 -11.48
C PHE A 277 20.00 -4.12 -12.43
N MET A 278 19.43 -4.08 -13.64
CA MET A 278 19.68 -5.09 -14.67
C MET A 278 21.13 -5.05 -15.18
N ALA A 279 21.69 -3.86 -15.33
CA ALA A 279 23.10 -3.71 -15.75
C ALA A 279 24.07 -4.30 -14.69
N GLU A 280 23.73 -4.29 -13.40
CA GLU A 280 24.56 -4.88 -12.34
C GLU A 280 24.71 -6.41 -12.47
N ILE A 281 23.74 -7.09 -13.08
CA ILE A 281 23.73 -8.56 -13.23
C ILE A 281 23.88 -9.01 -14.69
N GLU A 282 24.19 -8.09 -15.59
CA GLU A 282 24.35 -8.39 -17.00
C GLU A 282 25.38 -9.54 -17.23
N GLY A 283 25.03 -10.49 -18.09
CA GLY A 283 25.86 -11.65 -18.40
C GLY A 283 25.93 -12.74 -17.31
N SER A 284 25.30 -12.53 -16.13
CA SER A 284 25.34 -13.48 -15.01
C SER A 284 24.02 -14.24 -14.80
N TYR A 285 23.02 -14.04 -15.64
CA TYR A 285 21.71 -14.69 -15.56
C TYR A 285 21.21 -15.15 -16.93
N ASP A 286 20.25 -16.07 -16.96
CA ASP A 286 19.56 -16.51 -18.17
C ASP A 286 18.29 -15.65 -18.41
N PRO A 287 18.31 -14.77 -19.41
CA PRO A 287 17.18 -13.87 -19.68
C PRO A 287 15.90 -14.60 -20.12
N SER A 288 16.01 -15.83 -20.66
CA SER A 288 14.82 -16.61 -21.07
C SER A 288 13.95 -17.04 -19.89
N ARG A 289 14.46 -16.96 -18.67
CA ARG A 289 13.78 -17.36 -17.44
C ARG A 289 13.42 -16.17 -16.54
N LEU A 290 13.63 -14.94 -17.02
CA LEU A 290 13.28 -13.71 -16.30
C LEU A 290 12.24 -12.92 -17.11
N HIS A 291 11.08 -12.69 -16.53
CA HIS A 291 9.95 -12.05 -17.18
C HIS A 291 9.51 -10.80 -16.43
N PHE A 292 9.47 -9.65 -17.12
CA PHE A 292 8.88 -8.42 -16.63
C PHE A 292 7.43 -8.32 -17.10
N ALA A 293 6.47 -8.55 -16.21
CA ALA A 293 5.05 -8.56 -16.56
C ALA A 293 4.43 -7.15 -16.68
N GLY A 294 5.17 -6.10 -16.25
CA GLY A 294 4.61 -4.75 -16.16
C GLY A 294 3.51 -4.68 -15.10
N SER A 295 2.55 -3.79 -15.29
CA SER A 295 1.37 -3.70 -14.42
C SER A 295 0.32 -4.71 -14.87
N LEU A 296 -0.18 -5.52 -13.93
CA LEU A 296 -1.24 -6.51 -14.18
C LEU A 296 -2.61 -5.99 -13.72
N GLY A 297 -3.66 -6.43 -14.40
CA GLY A 297 -5.02 -6.33 -13.87
C GLY A 297 -5.18 -7.16 -12.59
N TYR A 298 -6.11 -6.77 -11.70
CA TYR A 298 -6.24 -7.41 -10.37
C TYR A 298 -6.50 -8.92 -10.45
N ALA A 299 -7.31 -9.38 -11.41
CA ALA A 299 -7.59 -10.80 -11.60
C ALA A 299 -6.33 -11.58 -12.02
N ASP A 300 -5.55 -11.05 -12.96
CA ASP A 300 -4.30 -11.66 -13.42
C ASP A 300 -3.21 -11.64 -12.35
N PHE A 301 -3.15 -10.58 -11.56
CA PHE A 301 -2.29 -10.50 -10.39
C PHE A 301 -2.61 -11.62 -9.38
N LEU A 302 -3.88 -11.82 -9.03
CA LEU A 302 -4.28 -12.92 -8.14
C LEU A 302 -4.00 -14.30 -8.76
N ASN A 303 -4.19 -14.45 -10.07
CA ASN A 303 -3.87 -15.69 -10.78
C ASN A 303 -2.35 -15.96 -10.76
N LEU A 304 -1.53 -14.94 -10.96
CA LEU A 304 -0.07 -15.06 -10.83
C LEU A 304 0.34 -15.51 -9.42
N LEU A 305 -0.25 -14.93 -8.37
CA LEU A 305 0.02 -15.35 -6.99
C LEU A 305 -0.37 -16.83 -6.75
N LYS A 306 -1.48 -17.30 -7.33
CA LYS A 306 -1.88 -18.71 -7.24
C LYS A 306 -0.91 -19.66 -7.94
N LEU A 307 -0.25 -19.22 -9.01
CA LEU A 307 0.79 -19.97 -9.72
C LEU A 307 2.12 -19.95 -9.00
N SER A 308 2.38 -18.95 -8.17
CA SER A 308 3.64 -18.73 -7.48
C SER A 308 3.99 -19.89 -6.53
N GLN A 309 5.20 -20.40 -6.62
CA GLN A 309 5.74 -21.41 -5.72
C GLN A 309 6.52 -20.78 -4.55
N ALA A 310 7.13 -19.63 -4.79
CA ALA A 310 7.74 -18.76 -3.79
C ALA A 310 7.46 -17.31 -4.16
N HIS A 311 6.89 -16.55 -3.24
CA HIS A 311 6.66 -15.12 -3.40
C HIS A 311 7.64 -14.34 -2.55
N VAL A 312 8.48 -13.54 -3.18
CA VAL A 312 9.43 -12.66 -2.48
C VAL A 312 8.78 -11.30 -2.24
N TYR A 313 8.78 -10.85 -1.00
CA TYR A 313 8.27 -9.55 -0.60
C TYR A 313 9.29 -8.81 0.26
N LEU A 314 9.84 -7.76 -0.26
CA LEU A 314 10.82 -6.92 0.44
C LEU A 314 10.26 -5.50 0.58
N THR A 315 10.54 -4.84 1.68
CA THR A 315 10.20 -3.43 1.86
C THR A 315 11.12 -2.77 2.89
N TYR A 316 11.38 -1.48 2.72
CA TYR A 316 11.93 -0.65 3.80
C TYR A 316 10.98 -0.67 5.00
N PRO A 317 11.40 -0.21 6.20
CA PRO A 317 10.50 0.09 7.31
C PRO A 317 9.51 1.21 6.94
N PHE A 318 8.53 0.85 6.13
CA PHE A 318 7.55 1.74 5.49
C PHE A 318 6.17 1.07 5.45
N VAL A 319 5.21 1.68 4.77
CA VAL A 319 3.84 1.18 4.62
C VAL A 319 3.83 -0.27 4.11
N LEU A 320 3.13 -1.16 4.81
CA LEU A 320 2.90 -2.53 4.37
C LEU A 320 1.96 -2.53 3.15
N SER A 321 2.36 -3.21 2.06
CA SER A 321 1.50 -3.31 0.89
C SER A 321 0.41 -4.36 1.08
N TRP A 322 -0.76 -4.12 0.53
CA TRP A 322 -1.83 -5.12 0.43
C TRP A 322 -1.37 -6.39 -0.29
N SER A 323 -0.45 -6.26 -1.25
CA SER A 323 0.05 -7.41 -2.03
C SER A 323 0.65 -8.54 -1.19
N LEU A 324 1.28 -8.22 -0.04
CA LEU A 324 1.75 -9.26 0.88
C LEU A 324 0.58 -10.04 1.48
N LEU A 325 -0.45 -9.35 1.96
CA LEU A 325 -1.62 -10.00 2.55
C LEU A 325 -2.44 -10.77 1.50
N GLU A 326 -2.48 -10.29 0.27
CA GLU A 326 -3.10 -10.99 -0.87
C GLU A 326 -2.30 -12.24 -1.23
N ALA A 327 -0.97 -12.18 -1.23
CA ALA A 327 -0.13 -13.36 -1.42
C ALA A 327 -0.32 -14.38 -0.28
N MET A 328 -0.40 -13.93 0.97
CA MET A 328 -0.76 -14.79 2.10
C MET A 328 -2.15 -15.40 1.91
N SER A 329 -3.14 -14.62 1.50
CA SER A 329 -4.53 -15.08 1.28
C SER A 329 -4.63 -16.13 0.18
N THR A 330 -3.76 -16.11 -0.84
CA THR A 330 -3.68 -17.13 -1.89
C THR A 330 -2.86 -18.35 -1.48
N ALA A 331 -2.40 -18.44 -0.24
CA ALA A 331 -1.54 -19.50 0.30
C ALA A 331 -0.18 -19.59 -0.41
N CYS A 332 0.38 -18.46 -0.86
CA CYS A 332 1.77 -18.44 -1.32
C CYS A 332 2.73 -18.75 -0.18
N ALA A 333 3.82 -19.46 -0.48
CA ALA A 333 4.96 -19.53 0.41
C ALA A 333 5.75 -18.21 0.29
N ILE A 334 5.94 -17.52 1.40
CA ILE A 334 6.49 -16.16 1.43
C ILE A 334 7.96 -16.19 1.86
N VAL A 335 8.81 -15.46 1.12
CA VAL A 335 10.12 -15.01 1.57
C VAL A 335 10.02 -13.51 1.80
N GLY A 336 10.03 -13.06 3.04
CA GLY A 336 9.87 -11.66 3.43
C GLY A 336 11.13 -11.05 4.00
N SER A 337 11.33 -9.73 3.82
CA SER A 337 12.41 -9.03 4.52
C SER A 337 12.17 -9.01 6.04
N ALA A 338 13.23 -9.21 6.83
CA ALA A 338 13.19 -9.06 8.29
C ALA A 338 13.15 -7.57 8.70
N THR A 339 12.16 -6.85 8.16
CA THR A 339 11.88 -5.44 8.48
C THR A 339 10.61 -5.33 9.32
N ALA A 340 10.54 -4.33 10.18
CA ALA A 340 9.47 -4.20 11.17
C ALA A 340 8.04 -4.34 10.61
N PRO A 341 7.65 -3.72 9.46
CA PRO A 341 6.31 -3.89 8.91
C PRO A 341 6.02 -5.33 8.46
N VAL A 342 7.03 -6.05 7.94
CA VAL A 342 6.87 -7.45 7.51
C VAL A 342 6.81 -8.37 8.72
N MET A 343 7.64 -8.12 9.74
CA MET A 343 7.66 -8.91 10.98
C MET A 343 6.37 -8.76 11.82
N GLU A 344 5.56 -7.74 11.58
CA GLU A 344 4.22 -7.64 12.20
C GLU A 344 3.27 -8.74 11.69
N VAL A 345 3.45 -9.20 10.45
CA VAL A 345 2.53 -10.14 9.79
C VAL A 345 3.16 -11.50 9.50
N ILE A 346 4.48 -11.56 9.28
CA ILE A 346 5.23 -12.79 9.03
C ILE A 346 6.04 -13.16 10.27
N ARG A 347 5.91 -14.39 10.71
CA ARG A 347 6.75 -15.04 11.73
C ARG A 347 7.60 -16.09 11.06
N ASP A 348 8.93 -15.96 11.19
CA ASP A 348 9.90 -16.85 10.56
C ASP A 348 9.63 -18.33 10.91
N GLY A 349 9.71 -19.20 9.89
CA GLY A 349 9.45 -20.64 10.01
C GLY A 349 8.00 -21.03 10.36
N HIS A 350 7.10 -20.08 10.58
CA HIS A 350 5.70 -20.35 10.94
C HIS A 350 4.74 -20.09 9.77
N ASN A 351 4.75 -18.90 9.19
CA ASN A 351 3.89 -18.49 8.08
C ASN A 351 4.66 -17.84 6.91
N GLY A 352 5.97 -17.96 6.91
CA GLY A 352 6.89 -17.50 5.89
C GLY A 352 8.32 -17.67 6.37
N LEU A 353 9.28 -17.33 5.52
CA LEU A 353 10.70 -17.23 5.84
C LEU A 353 11.11 -15.77 5.85
N LEU A 354 11.86 -15.35 6.86
CA LEU A 354 12.39 -13.99 6.96
C LEU A 354 13.88 -13.99 6.58
N VAL A 355 14.27 -13.01 5.76
CA VAL A 355 15.65 -12.84 5.30
C VAL A 355 16.12 -11.42 5.56
N ASP A 356 17.44 -11.25 5.68
CA ASP A 356 18.04 -9.92 5.68
C ASP A 356 17.74 -9.24 4.34
N PHE A 357 17.18 -8.01 4.42
CA PHE A 357 16.83 -7.20 3.27
C PHE A 357 18.01 -6.95 2.33
N PHE A 358 19.23 -6.83 2.86
CA PHE A 358 20.46 -6.52 2.13
C PHE A 358 21.26 -7.75 1.69
N SER A 359 20.71 -8.97 1.86
CA SER A 359 21.40 -10.21 1.51
C SER A 359 20.79 -10.93 0.31
N PRO A 360 21.23 -10.67 -0.94
CA PRO A 360 20.83 -11.43 -2.13
C PRO A 360 21.01 -12.94 -1.96
N LYS A 361 22.07 -13.35 -1.23
CA LYS A 361 22.34 -14.76 -0.93
C LYS A 361 21.24 -15.38 -0.05
N ALA A 362 20.86 -14.70 1.04
CA ALA A 362 19.81 -15.21 1.92
C ALA A 362 18.46 -15.29 1.21
N ILE A 363 18.16 -14.33 0.32
CA ILE A 363 16.96 -14.37 -0.54
C ILE A 363 16.98 -15.62 -1.42
N ALA A 364 18.11 -15.87 -2.12
CA ALA A 364 18.24 -17.01 -3.01
C ALA A 364 18.12 -18.35 -2.27
N GLU A 365 18.80 -18.49 -1.12
CA GLU A 365 18.76 -19.70 -0.28
C GLU A 365 17.35 -19.98 0.27
N ALA A 366 16.62 -18.96 0.72
CA ALA A 366 15.23 -19.11 1.18
C ALA A 366 14.28 -19.51 0.05
N VAL A 367 14.44 -18.93 -1.14
CA VAL A 367 13.69 -19.33 -2.34
C VAL A 367 14.00 -20.78 -2.70
N ASP A 368 15.29 -21.17 -2.73
CA ASP A 368 15.73 -22.54 -3.00
C ASP A 368 15.11 -23.53 -2.00
N GLN A 369 15.12 -23.21 -0.71
CA GLN A 369 14.52 -24.03 0.34
C GLN A 369 13.03 -24.29 0.06
N LEU A 370 12.25 -23.25 -0.30
CA LEU A 370 10.83 -23.39 -0.59
C LEU A 370 10.55 -24.21 -1.87
N LEU A 371 11.42 -24.09 -2.87
CA LEU A 371 11.25 -24.84 -4.11
C LEU A 371 11.64 -26.31 -3.95
N ARG A 372 12.63 -26.64 -3.14
CA ARG A 372 13.06 -28.02 -2.84
C ARG A 372 12.14 -28.72 -1.84
N ASP A 373 11.75 -28.04 -0.77
CA ASP A 373 10.86 -28.61 0.23
C ASP A 373 9.39 -28.16 0.01
N ARG A 374 8.71 -28.87 -0.88
CA ARG A 374 7.30 -28.62 -1.21
C ARG A 374 6.36 -28.81 -0.01
N LYS A 375 6.74 -29.65 0.96
CA LYS A 375 5.95 -29.88 2.18
C LYS A 375 6.02 -28.64 3.07
N LEU A 376 7.22 -28.11 3.29
CA LEU A 376 7.45 -26.86 4.02
C LEU A 376 6.73 -25.71 3.35
N ALA A 377 6.92 -25.51 2.05
CA ALA A 377 6.27 -24.44 1.30
C ALA A 377 4.73 -24.47 1.44
N LYS A 378 4.13 -25.66 1.32
CA LYS A 378 2.69 -25.86 1.53
C LYS A 378 2.27 -25.56 2.97
N GLN A 379 3.02 -25.98 3.95
CA GLN A 379 2.75 -25.74 5.37
C GLN A 379 2.77 -24.24 5.67
N LEU A 380 3.85 -23.53 5.28
CA LEU A 380 4.00 -22.08 5.49
C LEU A 380 2.91 -21.28 4.77
N GLY A 381 2.63 -21.62 3.50
CA GLY A 381 1.59 -20.94 2.73
C GLY A 381 0.18 -21.16 3.31
N SER A 382 -0.13 -22.36 3.77
CA SER A 382 -1.42 -22.65 4.43
C SER A 382 -1.56 -21.86 5.74
N GLN A 383 -0.49 -21.77 6.53
CA GLN A 383 -0.49 -21.01 7.77
C GLN A 383 -0.57 -19.50 7.49
N ALA A 384 0.15 -19.01 6.46
CA ALA A 384 0.05 -17.61 6.01
C ALA A 384 -1.40 -17.23 5.68
N ARG A 385 -2.10 -18.10 4.95
CA ARG A 385 -3.52 -17.88 4.64
C ARG A 385 -4.38 -17.87 5.92
N ASN A 386 -4.21 -18.82 6.82
CA ASN A 386 -4.97 -18.87 8.06
C ASN A 386 -4.78 -17.58 8.89
N ASP A 387 -3.55 -17.11 9.01
CA ASP A 387 -3.23 -15.88 9.74
C ASP A 387 -3.80 -14.63 9.04
N ALA A 388 -3.71 -14.56 7.70
CA ALA A 388 -4.30 -13.47 6.93
C ALA A 388 -5.83 -13.42 7.08
N LEU A 389 -6.51 -14.56 6.97
CA LEU A 389 -7.96 -14.62 7.12
C LEU A 389 -8.42 -14.29 8.53
N ALA A 390 -7.70 -14.78 9.54
CA ALA A 390 -8.06 -14.56 10.95
C ALA A 390 -7.90 -13.09 11.38
N ARG A 391 -6.98 -12.34 10.77
CA ARG A 391 -6.60 -10.99 11.22
C ARG A 391 -6.98 -9.88 10.24
N TYR A 392 -6.93 -10.16 8.94
CA TYR A 392 -6.93 -9.14 7.87
C TYR A 392 -8.03 -9.36 6.82
N SER A 393 -8.89 -10.37 6.95
CA SER A 393 -10.01 -10.52 6.00
C SER A 393 -11.04 -9.39 6.15
N LEU A 394 -11.79 -9.13 5.08
CA LEU A 394 -12.89 -8.16 5.11
C LEU A 394 -13.92 -8.51 6.18
N GLU A 395 -14.22 -9.81 6.38
CA GLU A 395 -15.16 -10.27 7.40
C GLU A 395 -14.73 -9.88 8.82
N ARG A 396 -13.44 -9.68 9.05
CA ARG A 396 -12.88 -9.25 10.34
C ARG A 396 -12.69 -7.74 10.44
N CYS A 397 -12.24 -7.12 9.38
CA CYS A 397 -11.84 -5.71 9.40
C CYS A 397 -13.02 -4.77 9.16
N LEU A 398 -13.89 -5.08 8.20
CA LEU A 398 -14.97 -4.20 7.80
C LEU A 398 -15.99 -3.90 8.92
N PRO A 399 -16.46 -4.88 9.72
CA PRO A 399 -17.35 -4.57 10.86
C PRO A 399 -16.71 -3.61 11.87
N ARG A 400 -15.42 -3.78 12.16
CA ARG A 400 -14.67 -2.90 13.07
C ARG A 400 -14.51 -1.49 12.52
N GLN A 401 -14.33 -1.35 11.20
CA GLN A 401 -14.27 -0.04 10.53
C GLN A 401 -15.63 0.66 10.59
N LEU A 402 -16.73 -0.06 10.36
CA LEU A 402 -18.08 0.48 10.44
C LEU A 402 -18.43 0.89 11.88
N GLU A 403 -18.10 0.06 12.87
CA GLU A 403 -18.25 0.39 14.28
C GLU A 403 -17.45 1.65 14.66
N LEU A 404 -16.20 1.77 14.21
CA LEU A 404 -15.39 2.97 14.43
C LEU A 404 -16.05 4.23 13.85
N ILE A 405 -16.61 4.14 12.64
CA ILE A 405 -17.35 5.24 12.01
C ILE A 405 -18.55 5.64 12.87
N ASP A 406 -19.32 4.69 13.37
CA ASP A 406 -20.49 4.96 14.23
C ASP A 406 -20.08 5.59 15.58
N LEU A 407 -19.02 5.09 16.21
CA LEU A 407 -18.48 5.64 17.46
C LEU A 407 -18.00 7.09 17.33
N VAL A 408 -17.34 7.40 16.21
CA VAL A 408 -16.87 8.77 15.93
C VAL A 408 -18.05 9.68 15.56
N ALA A 409 -18.97 9.21 14.73
CA ALA A 409 -20.15 9.96 14.31
C ALA A 409 -21.08 10.32 15.50
N SER A 410 -21.20 9.43 16.48
CA SER A 410 -21.98 9.65 17.71
C SER A 410 -21.29 10.50 18.75
N GLY A 411 -19.99 10.79 18.59
CA GLY A 411 -19.14 11.48 19.56
C GLY A 411 -18.75 10.63 20.78
N ALA A 412 -18.93 9.31 20.71
CA ALA A 412 -18.44 8.36 21.72
C ALA A 412 -16.90 8.25 21.73
N LEU A 413 -16.28 8.57 20.59
CA LEU A 413 -14.83 8.76 20.42
C LEU A 413 -14.55 10.15 19.86
N GLY A 414 -13.53 10.84 20.39
CA GLY A 414 -12.98 12.01 19.73
C GLY A 414 -13.55 13.37 20.15
N ARG A 415 -13.98 13.54 21.40
CA ARG A 415 -14.23 14.88 22.01
C ARG A 415 -13.11 15.31 22.93
#